data_a46b18ca247ecd0cf94378fc25206c3b
#
_entry.id   a46b18ca247ecd0cf94378fc25206c3b
#
_cell.length_a   1.000
_cell.length_b   1.000
_cell.length_c   1.000
_cell.angle_alpha   90.00
_cell.angle_beta   90.00
_cell.angle_gamma   90.00
#
_symmetry.space_group_name_H-M   'P 1'
#
loop_
_entity.id
_entity.type
_entity.pdbx_description
1 polymer ?
#
loop_
_entity_poly.entity_id
_entity_poly.type
_entity_poly.pdbx_seq_one_letter_code
_entity_poly.pdbx_strand_id
1 'polypeptide(L)'
;HNTEKELIANNARFSARLQIKHSEYPSVNIVGKIEGTDPVLKNEYVLYSGHQDAHGIRNPQEQDSVYYGADDNASVDVAMFACARAFKAHPSKRSILFVIHGAEERGLLGSRYYASHPTVDINKVVTVLNGDMIGRNHIDSAAILGMLAPHKNSSDLVNMALHANAIGPKFKLDTTYDKVTHVEGWYFRSDHVPYARLGIPALMYTSLLHPDYHTPKDNAQNINYPKLKKMTDWLFLTGWEVANRKEKPAKEPNFKLER
;
A
#
# COMPACT_ATOMS: atom_id res chain seq x y z
N HIS A 1 -11.79 -33.13 4.19
CA HIS A 1 -13.24 -33.38 4.09
C HIS A 1 -13.64 -34.85 4.32
N ASN A 2 -12.87 -35.84 3.84
CA ASN A 2 -13.18 -37.27 4.10
C ASN A 2 -12.84 -37.68 5.53
N THR A 3 -11.72 -37.21 6.06
CA THR A 3 -11.24 -37.54 7.42
C THR A 3 -12.19 -37.04 8.51
N GLU A 4 -12.79 -35.87 8.35
CA GLU A 4 -13.77 -35.32 9.29
C GLU A 4 -15.04 -36.18 9.33
N LYS A 5 -15.56 -36.58 8.17
CA LYS A 5 -16.73 -37.47 8.07
C LYS A 5 -16.48 -38.83 8.67
N GLU A 6 -15.29 -39.41 8.47
CA GLU A 6 -14.88 -40.68 9.08
C GLU A 6 -14.77 -40.60 10.59
N LEU A 7 -14.22 -39.50 11.14
CA LEU A 7 -14.13 -39.28 12.59
C LEU A 7 -15.51 -39.16 13.23
N ILE A 8 -16.44 -38.45 12.59
CA ILE A 8 -17.82 -38.32 13.05
C ILE A 8 -18.54 -39.68 13.01
N ALA A 9 -18.42 -40.42 11.91
CA ALA A 9 -19.05 -41.72 11.73
C ALA A 9 -18.58 -42.76 12.74
N ASN A 10 -17.33 -42.68 13.22
CA ASN A 10 -16.74 -43.60 14.19
C ASN A 10 -16.87 -43.14 15.66
N ASN A 11 -17.70 -42.11 15.95
CA ASN A 11 -17.83 -41.56 17.32
C ASN A 11 -16.48 -41.19 17.95
N ALA A 12 -15.52 -40.76 17.14
CA ALA A 12 -14.19 -40.40 17.61
C ALA A 12 -14.25 -39.23 18.60
N ARG A 13 -13.52 -39.34 19.72
CA ARG A 13 -13.35 -38.25 20.67
C ARG A 13 -12.03 -37.56 20.41
N PHE A 14 -12.05 -36.26 20.23
CA PHE A 14 -10.86 -35.43 20.15
C PHE A 14 -10.67 -34.64 21.44
N SER A 15 -9.45 -34.69 21.98
CA SER A 15 -9.05 -33.86 23.12
C SER A 15 -7.78 -33.11 22.74
N ALA A 16 -7.77 -31.83 22.93
CA ALA A 16 -6.59 -30.98 22.69
C ALA A 16 -6.32 -30.11 23.91
N ARG A 17 -5.04 -29.99 24.26
CA ARG A 17 -4.55 -28.99 25.22
C ARG A 17 -3.81 -27.89 24.45
N LEU A 18 -4.32 -26.69 24.48
CA LEU A 18 -3.67 -25.52 23.88
C LEU A 18 -2.83 -24.82 24.95
N GLN A 19 -1.56 -24.58 24.63
CA GLN A 19 -0.69 -23.74 25.43
C GLN A 19 -0.40 -22.48 24.61
N ILE A 20 -0.91 -21.34 25.07
CA ILE A 20 -0.70 -20.03 24.41
C ILE A 20 0.49 -19.37 25.10
N LYS A 21 1.52 -19.06 24.32
CA LYS A 21 2.65 -18.26 24.76
C LYS A 21 2.45 -16.85 24.19
N HIS A 22 2.31 -15.89 25.07
CA HIS A 22 2.33 -14.47 24.68
C HIS A 22 3.76 -14.00 24.51
N SER A 23 4.04 -13.33 23.39
CA SER A 23 5.31 -12.70 23.11
C SER A 23 5.04 -11.31 22.54
N GLU A 24 5.76 -10.30 23.01
CA GLU A 24 5.68 -8.94 22.48
C GLU A 24 6.74 -8.78 21.40
N TYR A 25 6.31 -8.31 20.24
CA TYR A 25 7.19 -7.94 19.11
C TYR A 25 6.90 -6.49 18.77
N PRO A 26 7.65 -5.54 19.37
CA PRO A 26 7.42 -4.12 19.11
C PRO A 26 7.66 -3.81 17.63
N SER A 27 6.75 -3.08 17.04
CA SER A 27 6.85 -2.53 15.70
C SER A 27 6.67 -1.01 15.74
N VAL A 28 7.18 -0.30 14.73
CA VAL A 28 7.13 1.15 14.67
C VAL A 28 6.63 1.61 13.30
N ASN A 29 5.92 2.74 13.28
CA ASN A 29 5.73 3.51 12.08
C ASN A 29 6.80 4.60 12.00
N ILE A 30 7.40 4.78 10.83
CA ILE A 30 8.37 5.85 10.58
C ILE A 30 7.66 6.98 9.86
N VAL A 31 7.75 8.20 10.40
CA VAL A 31 7.04 9.35 9.84
C VAL A 31 8.02 10.45 9.48
N GLY A 32 7.92 10.93 8.24
CA GLY A 32 8.68 12.07 7.73
C GLY A 32 7.75 13.11 7.11
N LYS A 33 8.10 14.40 7.26
CA LYS A 33 7.32 15.51 6.69
C LYS A 33 8.22 16.46 5.91
N ILE A 34 7.71 16.91 4.74
CA ILE A 34 8.27 18.06 4.01
C ILE A 34 7.19 19.14 4.02
N GLU A 35 7.50 20.31 4.55
CA GLU A 35 6.57 21.42 4.64
C GLU A 35 6.32 22.05 3.28
N GLY A 36 5.04 22.33 2.98
CA GLY A 36 4.62 23.03 1.78
C GLY A 36 4.93 24.51 1.82
N THR A 37 4.88 25.15 0.66
CA THR A 37 5.27 26.57 0.48
C THR A 37 4.10 27.55 0.49
N ASP A 38 2.88 27.08 0.22
CA ASP A 38 1.70 27.95 0.20
C ASP A 38 1.24 28.24 1.64
N PRO A 39 0.97 29.49 2.01
CA PRO A 39 0.66 29.86 3.40
C PRO A 39 -0.64 29.23 3.93
N VAL A 40 -1.55 28.81 3.07
CA VAL A 40 -2.82 28.16 3.42
C VAL A 40 -2.73 26.66 3.23
N LEU A 41 -2.34 26.22 2.03
CA LEU A 41 -2.35 24.81 1.63
C LEU A 41 -1.28 23.99 2.34
N LYS A 42 -0.21 24.58 2.87
CA LYS A 42 0.82 23.87 3.65
C LYS A 42 0.28 23.16 4.90
N ASN A 43 -0.93 23.52 5.34
CA ASN A 43 -1.61 22.87 6.46
C ASN A 43 -2.42 21.64 6.03
N GLU A 44 -2.42 21.29 4.75
CA GLU A 44 -2.99 20.07 4.18
C GLU A 44 -1.87 19.13 3.75
N TYR A 45 -2.12 17.81 3.82
CA TYR A 45 -1.10 16.80 3.60
C TYR A 45 -1.47 15.85 2.47
N VAL A 46 -0.53 15.65 1.56
CA VAL A 46 -0.51 14.49 0.65
C VAL A 46 0.31 13.41 1.33
N LEU A 47 -0.30 12.29 1.67
CA LEU A 47 0.33 11.19 2.40
C LEU A 47 0.79 10.11 1.41
N TYR A 48 2.07 9.77 1.46
CA TYR A 48 2.65 8.59 0.84
C TYR A 48 2.80 7.50 1.88
N SER A 49 2.39 6.28 1.56
CA SER A 49 2.52 5.15 2.46
C SER A 49 3.03 3.88 1.77
N GLY A 50 3.62 3.04 2.55
CA GLY A 50 4.08 1.69 2.29
C GLY A 50 4.46 1.05 3.61
N HIS A 51 4.91 -0.20 3.61
CA HIS A 51 5.34 -0.88 4.83
C HIS A 51 6.78 -1.35 4.75
N GLN A 52 7.44 -1.43 5.91
CA GLN A 52 8.85 -1.79 6.03
C GLN A 52 9.08 -3.23 6.50
N ASP A 53 8.04 -3.86 7.00
CA ASP A 53 8.14 -5.23 7.47
C ASP A 53 8.00 -6.22 6.30
N ALA A 54 8.56 -7.39 6.52
CA ALA A 54 8.44 -8.56 5.67
C ALA A 54 8.27 -9.79 6.57
N HIS A 55 8.17 -10.97 5.98
CA HIS A 55 7.96 -12.19 6.74
C HIS A 55 9.14 -12.60 7.63
N GLY A 56 10.36 -12.09 7.38
CA GLY A 56 11.54 -12.40 8.17
C GLY A 56 11.97 -13.87 8.06
N ILE A 57 12.26 -14.50 9.18
CA ILE A 57 12.70 -15.91 9.18
C ILE A 57 11.48 -16.83 9.27
N ARG A 58 11.32 -17.72 8.31
CA ARG A 58 10.24 -18.70 8.18
C ARG A 58 10.80 -20.10 7.89
N ASN A 59 9.89 -21.05 7.64
CA ASN A 59 10.29 -22.36 7.15
C ASN A 59 11.10 -22.24 5.86
N PRO A 60 12.27 -22.92 5.77
CA PRO A 60 13.13 -22.79 4.61
C PRO A 60 12.46 -23.28 3.33
N GLN A 61 12.68 -22.55 2.24
CA GLN A 61 12.42 -22.97 0.87
C GLN A 61 13.76 -23.05 0.14
N GLU A 62 14.05 -24.17 -0.53
CA GLU A 62 15.31 -24.38 -1.24
C GLU A 62 16.56 -24.03 -0.39
N GLN A 63 16.54 -24.36 0.92
CA GLN A 63 17.60 -24.10 1.92
C GLN A 63 17.72 -22.64 2.41
N ASP A 64 16.92 -21.71 1.91
CA ASP A 64 16.85 -20.34 2.44
C ASP A 64 15.61 -20.16 3.32
N SER A 65 15.81 -19.62 4.50
CA SER A 65 14.75 -19.33 5.48
C SER A 65 14.46 -17.83 5.64
N VAL A 66 15.20 -16.96 4.94
CA VAL A 66 15.04 -15.51 5.03
C VAL A 66 14.13 -15.03 3.91
N TYR A 67 12.99 -14.45 4.30
CA TYR A 67 12.02 -13.83 3.40
C TYR A 67 12.29 -12.33 3.38
N TYR A 68 13.01 -11.89 2.37
CA TYR A 68 13.65 -10.56 2.34
C TYR A 68 12.66 -9.41 2.13
N GLY A 69 11.59 -9.63 1.37
CA GLY A 69 10.61 -8.58 1.08
C GLY A 69 11.17 -7.43 0.24
N ALA A 70 11.94 -7.75 -0.80
CA ALA A 70 12.57 -6.71 -1.62
C ALA A 70 11.56 -5.97 -2.49
N ASP A 71 10.58 -6.69 -3.08
CA ASP A 71 9.44 -6.05 -3.75
C ASP A 71 8.33 -5.79 -2.74
N ASP A 72 8.09 -6.73 -1.84
CA ASP A 72 7.10 -6.69 -0.78
C ASP A 72 7.75 -6.44 0.60
N ASN A 73 8.05 -5.15 1.03
CA ASN A 73 7.67 -3.94 0.33
C ASN A 73 8.80 -2.89 0.31
N ALA A 74 10.08 -3.31 0.40
CA ALA A 74 11.22 -2.39 0.37
C ALA A 74 11.29 -1.57 -0.93
N SER A 75 10.69 -2.07 -2.03
CA SER A 75 10.59 -1.34 -3.30
C SER A 75 9.87 0.01 -3.12
N VAL A 76 8.83 0.04 -2.29
CA VAL A 76 8.07 1.25 -2.00
C VAL A 76 8.83 2.20 -1.08
N ASP A 77 9.55 1.68 -0.08
CA ASP A 77 10.38 2.51 0.79
C ASP A 77 11.42 3.29 -0.02
N VAL A 78 12.08 2.60 -0.96
CA VAL A 78 13.04 3.23 -1.89
C VAL A 78 12.37 4.30 -2.75
N ALA A 79 11.16 4.02 -3.28
CA ALA A 79 10.39 4.99 -4.05
C ALA A 79 10.01 6.21 -3.21
N MET A 80 9.57 6.01 -1.95
CA MET A 80 9.25 7.09 -1.03
C MET A 80 10.45 7.98 -0.73
N PHE A 81 11.65 7.41 -0.52
CA PHE A 81 12.89 8.19 -0.37
C PHE A 81 13.23 8.98 -1.63
N ALA A 82 13.00 8.42 -2.81
CA ALA A 82 13.22 9.14 -4.07
C ALA A 82 12.22 10.31 -4.22
N CYS A 83 10.93 10.08 -3.94
CA CYS A 83 9.92 11.13 -3.91
C CYS A 83 10.27 12.23 -2.88
N ALA A 84 10.72 11.85 -1.68
CA ALA A 84 11.11 12.80 -0.65
C ALA A 84 12.26 13.71 -1.11
N ARG A 85 13.29 13.14 -1.77
CA ARG A 85 14.37 13.95 -2.36
C ARG A 85 13.87 14.89 -3.44
N ALA A 86 12.94 14.45 -4.29
CA ALA A 86 12.36 15.28 -5.34
C ALA A 86 11.54 16.44 -4.76
N PHE A 87 10.68 16.19 -3.77
CA PHE A 87 9.91 17.25 -3.09
C PHE A 87 10.79 18.19 -2.27
N LYS A 88 11.90 17.72 -1.74
CA LYS A 88 12.87 18.59 -1.06
C LYS A 88 13.56 19.53 -2.05
N ALA A 89 13.89 19.05 -3.24
CA ALA A 89 14.51 19.85 -4.30
C ALA A 89 13.50 20.79 -4.97
N HIS A 90 12.25 20.39 -5.08
CA HIS A 90 11.14 21.13 -5.70
C HIS A 90 9.95 21.13 -4.74
N PRO A 91 9.90 22.08 -3.79
CA PRO A 91 8.82 22.11 -2.80
C PRO A 91 7.45 22.36 -3.43
N SER A 92 6.44 21.63 -2.95
CA SER A 92 5.06 21.77 -3.38
C SER A 92 4.28 22.77 -2.53
N LYS A 93 3.06 23.10 -2.94
CA LYS A 93 2.18 24.01 -2.18
C LYS A 93 1.67 23.36 -0.89
N ARG A 94 1.14 22.11 -0.97
CA ARG A 94 0.77 21.31 0.19
C ARG A 94 2.00 20.63 0.80
N SER A 95 1.93 20.35 2.06
CA SER A 95 2.91 19.51 2.75
C SER A 95 2.82 18.06 2.30
N ILE A 96 3.96 17.40 2.28
CA ILE A 96 4.06 15.97 1.97
C ILE A 96 4.34 15.23 3.26
N LEU A 97 3.58 14.18 3.53
CA LEU A 97 3.73 13.30 4.66
C LEU A 97 4.11 11.91 4.16
N PHE A 98 5.19 11.36 4.66
CA PHE A 98 5.63 10.00 4.38
C PHE A 98 5.41 9.17 5.63
N VAL A 99 4.70 8.05 5.49
CA VAL A 99 4.45 7.13 6.61
C VAL A 99 4.80 5.73 6.15
N ILE A 100 5.90 5.20 6.68
CA ILE A 100 6.34 3.84 6.45
C ILE A 100 5.78 3.01 7.62
N HIS A 101 4.86 2.12 7.32
CA HIS A 101 4.16 1.32 8.32
C HIS A 101 4.96 0.10 8.74
N GLY A 102 4.76 -0.32 9.97
CA GLY A 102 5.24 -1.60 10.46
C GLY A 102 4.10 -2.58 10.67
N ALA A 103 4.42 -3.87 10.64
CA ALA A 103 3.47 -4.96 10.89
C ALA A 103 2.24 -4.96 9.95
N GLU A 104 2.45 -4.63 8.68
CA GLU A 104 1.46 -4.80 7.61
C GLU A 104 1.13 -6.28 7.45
N GLU A 105 2.14 -7.13 7.35
CA GLU A 105 2.11 -8.58 7.20
C GLU A 105 1.42 -9.32 8.37
N ARG A 106 1.08 -8.59 9.41
CA ARG A 106 0.31 -9.04 10.59
C ARG A 106 -1.12 -8.52 10.60
N GLY A 107 -1.60 -7.99 9.48
CA GLY A 107 -2.96 -7.52 9.28
C GLY A 107 -3.12 -6.02 9.42
N LEU A 108 -2.26 -5.25 8.74
CA LEU A 108 -2.30 -3.79 8.62
C LEU A 108 -2.20 -3.10 10.00
N LEU A 109 -1.42 -3.66 10.95
CA LEU A 109 -1.44 -3.16 12.33
C LEU A 109 -0.89 -1.74 12.42
N GLY A 110 0.19 -1.45 11.69
CA GLY A 110 0.82 -0.13 11.70
C GLY A 110 -0.08 0.96 11.11
N SER A 111 -0.68 0.73 9.95
CA SER A 111 -1.58 1.70 9.32
C SER A 111 -2.88 1.89 10.08
N ARG A 112 -3.45 0.82 10.66
CA ARG A 112 -4.60 0.92 11.57
C ARG A 112 -4.28 1.76 12.79
N TYR A 113 -3.11 1.54 13.39
CA TYR A 113 -2.66 2.34 14.54
C TYR A 113 -2.48 3.80 14.14
N TYR A 114 -1.76 4.06 13.03
CA TYR A 114 -1.51 5.44 12.60
C TYR A 114 -2.80 6.18 12.20
N ALA A 115 -3.73 5.52 11.55
CA ALA A 115 -5.03 6.11 11.19
C ALA A 115 -5.83 6.55 12.42
N SER A 116 -5.65 5.88 13.56
CA SER A 116 -6.30 6.22 14.85
C SER A 116 -5.44 7.08 15.78
N HIS A 117 -4.12 7.11 15.59
CA HIS A 117 -3.15 7.88 16.39
C HIS A 117 -2.19 8.65 15.47
N PRO A 118 -2.71 9.55 14.62
CA PRO A 118 -1.88 10.25 13.64
C PRO A 118 -0.99 11.31 14.30
N THR A 119 0.15 11.57 13.68
CA THR A 119 1.08 12.64 14.11
C THR A 119 0.66 14.03 13.63
N VAL A 120 -0.37 14.11 12.78
CA VAL A 120 -0.98 15.34 12.28
C VAL A 120 -2.49 15.25 12.39
N ASP A 121 -3.22 16.35 12.24
CA ASP A 121 -4.68 16.27 12.12
C ASP A 121 -5.07 15.42 10.89
N ILE A 122 -5.67 14.26 11.13
CA ILE A 122 -6.04 13.32 10.06
C ILE A 122 -7.03 13.93 9.06
N ASN A 123 -7.85 14.89 9.47
CA ASN A 123 -8.78 15.60 8.60
C ASN A 123 -8.08 16.55 7.61
N LYS A 124 -6.80 16.82 7.83
CA LYS A 124 -5.95 17.59 6.92
C LYS A 124 -5.22 16.72 5.90
N VAL A 125 -5.28 15.41 6.03
CA VAL A 125 -4.81 14.49 4.98
C VAL A 125 -5.80 14.49 3.84
N VAL A 126 -5.41 15.04 2.70
CA VAL A 126 -6.29 15.22 1.53
C VAL A 126 -6.30 14.01 0.60
N THR A 127 -5.25 13.21 0.64
CA THR A 127 -5.16 11.95 -0.10
C THR A 127 -4.07 11.03 0.48
N VAL A 128 -4.22 9.74 0.21
CA VAL A 128 -3.20 8.70 0.48
C VAL A 128 -2.81 8.02 -0.82
N LEU A 129 -1.52 8.02 -1.10
CA LEU A 129 -0.90 7.31 -2.21
C LEU A 129 -0.08 6.17 -1.62
N ASN A 130 -0.69 5.00 -1.55
CA ASN A 130 -0.06 3.79 -1.01
C ASN A 130 0.64 3.03 -2.13
N GLY A 131 1.84 2.56 -1.87
CA GLY A 131 2.52 1.62 -2.73
C GLY A 131 2.60 0.24 -2.08
N ASP A 132 2.50 -0.80 -2.90
CA ASP A 132 2.70 -2.17 -2.46
C ASP A 132 3.12 -3.04 -3.64
N MET A 133 4.34 -3.59 -3.57
CA MET A 133 4.99 -4.34 -4.66
C MET A 133 5.03 -3.58 -5.98
N ILE A 134 6.03 -2.72 -6.16
CA ILE A 134 6.12 -1.85 -7.35
C ILE A 134 7.35 -2.10 -8.23
N GLY A 135 8.15 -3.12 -7.93
CA GLY A 135 9.44 -3.39 -8.57
C GLY A 135 9.49 -4.64 -9.47
N ARG A 136 8.37 -5.32 -9.75
CA ARG A 136 8.37 -6.60 -10.49
C ARG A 136 7.44 -6.57 -11.70
N ASN A 137 7.35 -7.71 -12.38
CA ASN A 137 6.51 -7.94 -13.55
C ASN A 137 6.89 -7.11 -14.79
N HIS A 138 5.99 -7.11 -15.80
CA HIS A 138 6.26 -6.48 -17.09
C HIS A 138 6.43 -4.96 -16.95
N ILE A 139 7.46 -4.42 -17.60
CA ILE A 139 7.87 -3.02 -17.48
C ILE A 139 6.76 -2.00 -17.85
N ASP A 140 5.84 -2.37 -18.72
CA ASP A 140 4.80 -1.49 -19.25
C ASP A 140 3.39 -1.78 -18.68
N SER A 141 3.27 -2.67 -17.69
CA SER A 141 1.99 -2.96 -17.04
C SER A 141 2.03 -2.60 -15.55
N ALA A 142 0.93 -2.09 -15.02
CA ALA A 142 0.76 -1.78 -13.61
C ALA A 142 -0.72 -1.78 -13.24
N ALA A 143 -1.03 -1.61 -11.97
CA ALA A 143 -2.39 -1.39 -11.49
C ALA A 143 -2.46 -0.29 -10.44
N ILE A 144 -3.64 0.30 -10.32
CA ILE A 144 -4.09 1.04 -9.14
C ILE A 144 -5.38 0.40 -8.63
N LEU A 145 -5.43 0.12 -7.34
CA LEU A 145 -6.63 -0.35 -6.66
C LEU A 145 -7.30 0.83 -5.97
N GLY A 146 -8.63 0.84 -6.02
CA GLY A 146 -9.44 2.01 -5.66
C GLY A 146 -9.89 2.80 -6.90
N MET A 147 -9.69 2.26 -8.11
CA MET A 147 -10.12 2.88 -9.36
C MET A 147 -11.55 2.49 -9.72
N LEU A 148 -11.97 1.29 -9.42
CA LEU A 148 -13.28 0.74 -9.77
C LEU A 148 -14.27 0.82 -8.60
N ALA A 149 -15.55 1.01 -8.91
CA ALA A 149 -16.60 0.84 -7.90
C ALA A 149 -16.68 -0.65 -7.47
N PRO A 150 -16.97 -0.95 -6.20
CA PRO A 150 -17.29 -0.04 -5.10
C PRO A 150 -16.06 0.53 -4.37
N HIS A 151 -14.84 0.17 -4.74
CA HIS A 151 -13.60 0.57 -4.06
C HIS A 151 -13.24 2.04 -4.29
N LYS A 152 -13.68 2.62 -5.40
CA LYS A 152 -13.38 4.00 -5.76
C LYS A 152 -14.01 4.99 -4.78
N ASN A 153 -13.18 5.71 -4.03
CA ASN A 153 -13.62 6.70 -3.06
C ASN A 153 -13.36 8.17 -3.48
N SER A 154 -12.73 8.37 -4.65
CA SER A 154 -12.53 9.68 -5.27
C SER A 154 -12.28 9.55 -6.76
N SER A 155 -13.23 10.00 -7.59
CA SER A 155 -13.04 10.09 -9.04
C SER A 155 -11.97 11.12 -9.41
N ASP A 156 -11.86 12.20 -8.66
CA ASP A 156 -10.82 13.22 -8.90
C ASP A 156 -9.42 12.62 -8.74
N LEU A 157 -9.18 11.86 -7.67
CA LEU A 157 -7.89 11.23 -7.43
C LEU A 157 -7.56 10.19 -8.51
N VAL A 158 -8.53 9.39 -8.90
CA VAL A 158 -8.36 8.44 -10.02
C VAL A 158 -7.98 9.16 -11.30
N ASN A 159 -8.68 10.25 -11.65
CA ASN A 159 -8.38 11.04 -12.84
C ASN A 159 -6.98 11.66 -12.80
N MET A 160 -6.53 12.16 -11.65
CA MET A 160 -5.17 12.66 -11.46
C MET A 160 -4.13 11.55 -11.66
N ALA A 161 -4.36 10.36 -11.10
CA ALA A 161 -3.46 9.21 -11.29
C ALA A 161 -3.40 8.75 -12.76
N LEU A 162 -4.53 8.73 -13.45
CA LEU A 162 -4.60 8.40 -14.88
C LEU A 162 -3.88 9.45 -15.73
N HIS A 163 -4.08 10.73 -15.43
CA HIS A 163 -3.36 11.83 -16.09
C HIS A 163 -1.85 11.72 -15.87
N ALA A 164 -1.41 11.51 -14.62
CA ALA A 164 -0.01 11.30 -14.27
C ALA A 164 0.59 10.09 -15.04
N ASN A 165 -0.17 9.01 -15.18
CA ASN A 165 0.25 7.88 -16.02
C ASN A 165 0.41 8.27 -17.49
N ALA A 166 -0.54 9.03 -18.03
CA ALA A 166 -0.55 9.41 -19.46
C ALA A 166 0.63 10.32 -19.84
N ILE A 167 0.99 11.27 -18.96
CA ILE A 167 2.12 12.19 -19.20
C ILE A 167 3.48 11.59 -18.78
N GLY A 168 3.48 10.58 -17.92
CA GLY A 168 4.67 9.95 -17.36
C GLY A 168 4.93 8.55 -17.93
N PRO A 169 4.77 7.50 -17.12
CA PRO A 169 5.25 6.15 -17.46
C PRO A 169 4.46 5.43 -18.56
N LYS A 170 3.23 5.83 -18.81
CA LYS A 170 2.34 5.26 -19.85
C LYS A 170 2.08 3.76 -19.69
N PHE A 171 1.83 3.32 -18.47
CA PHE A 171 1.48 1.93 -18.19
C PHE A 171 0.15 1.53 -18.83
N LYS A 172 0.09 0.32 -19.35
CA LYS A 172 -1.15 -0.40 -19.60
C LYS A 172 -1.68 -0.90 -18.25
N LEU A 173 -2.84 -0.41 -17.85
CA LEU A 173 -3.40 -0.73 -16.53
C LEU A 173 -4.16 -2.04 -16.54
N ASP A 174 -3.84 -2.91 -15.58
CA ASP A 174 -4.63 -4.09 -15.26
C ASP A 174 -5.65 -3.74 -14.16
N THR A 175 -6.92 -3.99 -14.43
CA THR A 175 -8.01 -3.72 -13.49
C THR A 175 -8.55 -4.98 -12.81
N THR A 176 -7.96 -6.14 -13.09
CA THR A 176 -8.48 -7.42 -12.62
C THR A 176 -8.49 -7.51 -11.09
N TYR A 177 -7.42 -7.03 -10.47
CA TYR A 177 -7.24 -7.08 -9.01
C TYR A 177 -8.09 -6.07 -8.23
N ASP A 178 -8.58 -5.01 -8.90
CA ASP A 178 -9.49 -4.04 -8.28
C ASP A 178 -10.97 -4.45 -8.38
N LYS A 179 -11.28 -5.55 -9.05
CA LYS A 179 -12.66 -6.03 -9.15
C LYS A 179 -13.16 -6.60 -7.83
N VAL A 180 -14.36 -6.23 -7.42
CA VAL A 180 -15.02 -6.77 -6.22
C VAL A 180 -15.20 -8.29 -6.27
N THR A 181 -15.26 -8.85 -7.48
CA THR A 181 -15.38 -10.29 -7.72
C THR A 181 -14.06 -11.05 -7.63
N HIS A 182 -12.94 -10.34 -7.41
CA HIS A 182 -11.65 -11.02 -7.23
C HIS A 182 -11.67 -11.84 -5.93
N VAL A 183 -11.42 -13.14 -6.06
CA VAL A 183 -11.63 -14.12 -4.97
C VAL A 183 -10.84 -13.80 -3.70
N GLU A 184 -9.69 -13.18 -3.82
CA GLU A 184 -8.82 -12.83 -2.69
C GLU A 184 -9.09 -11.43 -2.11
N GLY A 185 -9.91 -10.61 -2.77
CA GLY A 185 -10.26 -9.27 -2.31
C GLY A 185 -9.05 -8.36 -2.13
N TRP A 186 -8.22 -8.26 -3.16
CA TRP A 186 -6.93 -7.55 -3.14
C TRP A 186 -6.98 -6.12 -2.65
N TYR A 187 -8.06 -5.40 -2.94
CA TYR A 187 -8.22 -4.04 -2.45
C TYR A 187 -8.05 -3.93 -0.92
N PHE A 188 -8.39 -4.98 -0.17
CA PHE A 188 -8.35 -4.96 1.29
C PHE A 188 -7.01 -5.41 1.89
N ARG A 189 -5.97 -5.61 1.07
CA ARG A 189 -4.72 -6.25 1.48
C ARG A 189 -3.54 -5.30 1.58
N SER A 190 -3.76 -3.98 1.73
CA SER A 190 -2.66 -3.06 1.95
C SER A 190 -3.07 -1.82 2.74
N ASP A 191 -2.10 -1.00 3.09
CA ASP A 191 -2.16 0.10 4.06
C ASP A 191 -3.04 1.29 3.67
N HIS A 192 -3.56 1.38 2.44
CA HIS A 192 -4.54 2.40 2.05
C HIS A 192 -5.91 2.19 2.71
N VAL A 193 -6.24 0.94 3.09
CA VAL A 193 -7.57 0.57 3.57
C VAL A 193 -7.99 1.29 4.86
N PRO A 194 -7.16 1.39 5.91
CA PRO A 194 -7.54 2.12 7.12
C PRO A 194 -7.90 3.58 6.84
N TYR A 195 -7.20 4.23 5.93
CA TYR A 195 -7.48 5.61 5.53
C TYR A 195 -8.74 5.74 4.66
N ALA A 196 -8.93 4.81 3.72
CA ALA A 196 -10.14 4.76 2.90
C ALA A 196 -11.40 4.58 3.77
N ARG A 197 -11.32 3.80 4.87
CA ARG A 197 -12.39 3.66 5.86
C ARG A 197 -12.72 4.95 6.60
N LEU A 198 -11.75 5.85 6.77
CA LEU A 198 -11.98 7.20 7.28
C LEU A 198 -12.56 8.14 6.19
N GLY A 199 -12.76 7.63 4.99
CA GLY A 199 -13.24 8.38 3.84
C GLY A 199 -12.19 9.33 3.25
N ILE A 200 -10.90 9.10 3.48
CA ILE A 200 -9.83 9.85 2.84
C ILE A 200 -9.62 9.28 1.43
N PRO A 201 -9.59 10.11 0.36
CA PRO A 201 -9.23 9.66 -0.97
C PRO A 201 -7.94 8.86 -0.99
N ALA A 202 -7.98 7.59 -1.40
CA ALA A 202 -6.84 6.69 -1.30
C ALA A 202 -6.75 5.76 -2.52
N LEU A 203 -5.53 5.53 -2.99
CA LEU A 203 -5.20 4.57 -4.03
C LEU A 203 -4.02 3.70 -3.59
N MET A 204 -4.04 2.43 -4.01
CA MET A 204 -2.88 1.53 -3.91
C MET A 204 -2.27 1.35 -5.30
N TYR A 205 -0.99 1.67 -5.43
CA TYR A 205 -0.17 1.45 -6.63
C TYR A 205 0.57 0.13 -6.52
N THR A 206 0.49 -0.70 -7.55
CA THR A 206 1.14 -2.01 -7.52
C THR A 206 1.57 -2.48 -8.91
N SER A 207 2.61 -3.29 -8.96
CA SER A 207 2.99 -4.05 -10.15
C SER A 207 2.35 -5.44 -10.19
N LEU A 208 1.47 -5.75 -9.24
CA LEU A 208 0.73 -7.00 -9.07
C LEU A 208 1.62 -8.17 -8.60
N LEU A 209 0.97 -9.31 -8.36
CA LEU A 209 1.65 -10.54 -7.91
C LEU A 209 2.68 -11.04 -8.91
N HIS A 210 3.74 -11.59 -8.37
CA HIS A 210 4.79 -12.32 -9.09
C HIS A 210 5.08 -13.66 -8.40
N PRO A 211 5.73 -14.61 -9.10
CA PRO A 211 5.95 -15.97 -8.57
C PRO A 211 6.78 -16.04 -7.27
N ASP A 212 7.59 -15.02 -7.00
CA ASP A 212 8.47 -14.97 -5.83
C ASP A 212 7.82 -14.30 -4.61
N TYR A 213 6.56 -13.84 -4.73
CA TYR A 213 5.79 -13.22 -3.64
C TYR A 213 5.76 -14.14 -2.42
N HIS A 214 6.09 -13.60 -1.25
CA HIS A 214 6.16 -14.32 0.03
C HIS A 214 7.09 -15.55 -0.02
N THR A 215 8.22 -15.42 -0.72
CA THR A 215 9.27 -16.44 -0.76
C THR A 215 10.65 -15.83 -0.54
N PRO A 216 11.69 -16.62 -0.22
CA PRO A 216 13.07 -16.12 -0.16
C PRO A 216 13.61 -15.55 -1.48
N LYS A 217 12.93 -15.83 -2.60
CA LYS A 217 13.30 -15.31 -3.93
C LYS A 217 12.85 -13.86 -4.17
N ASP A 218 12.04 -13.30 -3.27
CA ASP A 218 11.77 -11.86 -3.26
C ASP A 218 12.94 -11.10 -2.67
N ASN A 219 14.01 -11.01 -3.45
CA ASN A 219 15.27 -10.40 -3.10
C ASN A 219 15.67 -9.28 -4.09
N ALA A 220 16.64 -8.46 -3.70
CA ALA A 220 17.03 -7.27 -4.44
C ALA A 220 17.56 -7.56 -5.86
N GLN A 221 18.14 -8.74 -6.11
CA GLN A 221 18.66 -9.13 -7.42
C GLN A 221 17.54 -9.33 -8.44
N ASN A 222 16.33 -9.65 -7.96
CA ASN A 222 15.15 -9.90 -8.80
C ASN A 222 14.31 -8.65 -9.07
N ILE A 223 14.65 -7.51 -8.49
CA ILE A 223 13.96 -6.23 -8.76
C ILE A 223 14.23 -5.76 -10.19
N ASN A 224 13.17 -5.41 -10.90
CA ASN A 224 13.24 -4.69 -12.16
C ASN A 224 13.37 -3.18 -11.87
N TYR A 225 14.60 -2.71 -11.71
CA TYR A 225 14.87 -1.31 -11.36
C TYR A 225 14.32 -0.29 -12.37
N PRO A 226 14.34 -0.53 -13.69
CA PRO A 226 13.62 0.33 -14.64
C PRO A 226 12.12 0.41 -14.38
N LYS A 227 11.50 -0.71 -14.00
CA LYS A 227 10.08 -0.75 -13.61
C LYS A 227 9.85 0.04 -12.32
N LEU A 228 10.66 -0.21 -11.30
CA LEU A 228 10.61 0.51 -10.03
C LEU A 228 10.69 2.03 -10.24
N LYS A 229 11.62 2.47 -11.10
CA LYS A 229 11.71 3.90 -11.47
C LYS A 229 10.42 4.41 -12.10
N LYS A 230 9.86 3.71 -13.08
CA LYS A 230 8.59 4.13 -13.72
C LYS A 230 7.44 4.22 -12.73
N MET A 231 7.33 3.28 -11.78
CA MET A 231 6.32 3.30 -10.74
C MET A 231 6.54 4.46 -9.75
N THR A 232 7.81 4.73 -9.41
CA THR A 232 8.18 5.90 -8.59
C THR A 232 7.80 7.21 -9.28
N ASP A 233 8.09 7.34 -10.58
CA ASP A 233 7.70 8.51 -11.37
C ASP A 233 6.17 8.69 -11.36
N TRP A 234 5.40 7.60 -11.45
CA TRP A 234 3.94 7.68 -11.40
C TRP A 234 3.41 8.16 -10.06
N LEU A 235 3.91 7.57 -8.96
CA LEU A 235 3.60 8.00 -7.58
C LEU A 235 3.94 9.49 -7.39
N PHE A 236 5.15 9.89 -7.81
CA PHE A 236 5.58 11.29 -7.70
C PHE A 236 4.68 12.24 -8.48
N LEU A 237 4.40 11.95 -9.77
CA LEU A 237 3.59 12.82 -10.62
C LEU A 237 2.16 12.96 -10.10
N THR A 238 1.56 11.87 -9.61
CA THR A 238 0.23 11.94 -8.99
C THR A 238 0.24 12.84 -7.75
N GLY A 239 1.19 12.61 -6.86
CA GLY A 239 1.29 13.42 -5.64
C GLY A 239 1.68 14.86 -5.91
N TRP A 240 2.51 15.12 -6.93
CA TRP A 240 2.84 16.46 -7.38
C TRP A 240 1.61 17.21 -7.88
N GLU A 241 0.75 16.55 -8.66
CA GLU A 241 -0.49 17.15 -9.14
C GLU A 241 -1.41 17.49 -7.97
N VAL A 242 -1.68 16.55 -7.05
CA VAL A 242 -2.50 16.79 -5.85
C VAL A 242 -1.92 17.90 -4.98
N ALA A 243 -0.61 17.90 -4.78
CA ALA A 243 0.05 18.84 -3.88
C ALA A 243 0.06 20.29 -4.38
N ASN A 244 -0.08 20.51 -5.71
CA ASN A 244 0.01 21.83 -6.31
C ASN A 244 -1.33 22.40 -6.82
N ARG A 245 -2.40 21.58 -6.89
CA ARG A 245 -3.74 22.07 -7.26
C ARG A 245 -4.35 22.88 -6.12
N LYS A 246 -5.23 23.84 -6.48
CA LYS A 246 -5.97 24.62 -5.50
C LYS A 246 -6.98 23.73 -4.76
N GLU A 247 -7.79 23.00 -5.51
CA GLU A 247 -8.81 22.10 -4.99
C GLU A 247 -8.19 20.75 -4.62
N LYS A 248 -8.55 20.22 -3.46
CA LYS A 248 -8.21 18.85 -3.06
C LYS A 248 -9.12 17.84 -3.77
N PRO A 249 -8.71 16.56 -3.92
CA PRO A 249 -9.59 15.55 -4.46
C PRO A 249 -10.88 15.43 -3.66
N ALA A 250 -12.02 15.49 -4.34
CA ALA A 250 -13.32 15.32 -3.71
C ALA A 250 -13.57 13.85 -3.38
N LYS A 251 -14.26 13.61 -2.27
CA LYS A 251 -14.74 12.28 -1.90
C LYS A 251 -15.96 11.91 -2.72
N GLU A 252 -16.10 10.63 -3.07
CA GLU A 252 -17.35 10.14 -3.67
C GLU A 252 -18.52 10.33 -2.70
N PRO A 253 -19.65 10.91 -3.15
CA PRO A 253 -20.85 10.97 -2.36
C PRO A 253 -21.28 9.55 -1.95
N ASN A 254 -21.64 9.36 -0.69
CA ASN A 254 -22.13 8.10 -0.15
C ASN A 254 -21.15 6.92 -0.21
N PHE A 255 -19.85 7.18 -0.41
CA PHE A 255 -18.87 6.10 -0.35
C PHE A 255 -18.94 5.39 1.01
N LYS A 256 -19.09 4.08 0.94
CA LYS A 256 -18.99 3.16 2.07
C LYS A 256 -18.10 2.00 1.67
N LEU A 257 -17.09 1.73 2.45
CA LEU A 257 -16.23 0.58 2.23
C LEU A 257 -16.79 -0.59 3.03
N GLU A 258 -17.42 -1.51 2.30
CA GLU A 258 -18.05 -2.72 2.85
C GLU A 258 -17.07 -3.89 2.67
N ARG A 259 -16.54 -4.39 3.80
CA ARG A 259 -15.99 -5.73 4.02
C ARG A 259 -15.59 -5.88 5.48
#